data_c635bc042626f684714b9f94a2baa083
#
_entry.id   c635bc042626f684714b9f94a2baa083
#
_cell.length_a   1.000
_cell.length_b   1.000
_cell.length_c   1.000
_cell.angle_alpha   90.00
_cell.angle_beta   90.00
_cell.angle_gamma   90.00
#
_symmetry.space_group_name_H-M   'P 1'
#
loop_
_entity.id
_entity.type
_entity.pdbx_description
1 polymer ?
#
loop_
_entity_poly.entity_id
_entity_poly.type
_entity_poly.pdbx_seq_one_letter_code
_entity_poly.pdbx_strand_id
1 'polypeptide(L)'
;MKKLLTLTLLACQLTLHAQQPILGGELSNSAATSIEDIDRVMPRMRALGLNTVLVPVYWELTEPEEGRFDFSLVDRLLTAAREQQLRVVVLWFGAWKNSMSCYAPGWFKTDTRRFPRAMTAGGRQLEMASVFSRQVLQADLKAFSALMRHLAEHDRGHGTVAMVQIENEVGMLESARDHSPAADSAYRQPMPAAISKICAVEAGTTWEQAYGDDPYGQERFMAYHYARYIEQLAKAARAVSDVPLYVNAAMNSRGRKPGEYPSAGPLAHLYPIWHTAAPTLDLLAPDIYDTGYCQWAAQYDLPGNPLFVPESRCCENSGVRALYTFGEHHAVGFSPFAIDQASEADTHTVTEAYRLLRQLYANADVRTALSPQPADRRRSWGFLFDQEDKERSVADAPDSVVITARHYYTLPWDPRASDGSTWPEGGALLVRLARYDYLLAGSGIVVDFKTPGELSVDEARQLGEDGFTLAATAAGRQQPAAGRTTSPAVTRLGLLSVDEVSVGPDGDIRYLRRHNGDQTHQGRHARIAVGEWKILHIRLYSY
;
A
#
# COMPACT_ATOMS: atom_id res chain seq x y z
N MET A 1 -0.86 -32.52 0.68
CA MET A 1 -0.02 -31.33 0.44
C MET A 1 -0.85 -30.08 0.10
N LYS A 2 -1.73 -30.05 -0.89
CA LYS A 2 -2.53 -28.83 -1.22
C LYS A 2 -3.36 -28.30 -0.05
N LYS A 3 -4.01 -29.13 0.76
CA LYS A 3 -4.79 -28.69 1.94
C LYS A 3 -3.94 -28.10 3.08
N LEU A 4 -2.70 -28.58 3.24
CA LEU A 4 -1.77 -28.07 4.26
C LEU A 4 -1.22 -26.69 3.87
N LEU A 5 -0.90 -26.50 2.57
CA LEU A 5 -0.43 -25.21 2.05
C LEU A 5 -1.53 -24.11 2.14
N THR A 6 -2.78 -24.49 1.85
CA THR A 6 -3.93 -23.56 1.95
C THR A 6 -4.22 -23.18 3.40
N LEU A 7 -4.05 -24.11 4.36
CA LEU A 7 -4.23 -23.81 5.78
C LEU A 7 -3.10 -22.90 6.32
N THR A 8 -1.87 -23.10 5.85
CA THR A 8 -0.72 -22.27 6.29
C THR A 8 -0.83 -20.84 5.75
N LEU A 9 -1.23 -20.67 4.50
CA LEU A 9 -1.51 -19.35 3.91
C LEU A 9 -2.67 -18.63 4.62
N LEU A 10 -3.74 -19.35 4.94
CA LEU A 10 -4.89 -18.78 5.66
C LEU A 10 -4.52 -18.40 7.10
N ALA A 11 -3.68 -19.20 7.77
CA ALA A 11 -3.19 -18.89 9.12
C ALA A 11 -2.24 -17.68 9.14
N CYS A 12 -1.39 -17.52 8.13
CA CYS A 12 -0.48 -16.37 8.02
C CYS A 12 -1.26 -15.07 7.72
N GLN A 13 -2.27 -15.12 6.86
CA GLN A 13 -3.18 -13.99 6.63
C GLN A 13 -3.94 -13.58 7.89
N LEU A 14 -4.43 -14.53 8.67
CA LEU A 14 -5.11 -14.27 9.95
C LEU A 14 -4.17 -13.62 10.98
N THR A 15 -2.88 -13.97 11.00
CA THR A 15 -1.92 -13.37 11.92
C THR A 15 -1.52 -11.95 11.53
N LEU A 16 -1.35 -11.65 10.24
CA LEU A 16 -1.08 -10.30 9.75
C LEU A 16 -2.22 -9.32 10.06
N HIS A 17 -3.47 -9.75 9.93
CA HIS A 17 -4.65 -8.92 10.22
C HIS A 17 -5.04 -8.86 11.71
N ALA A 18 -4.57 -9.80 12.54
CA ALA A 18 -4.75 -9.74 13.99
C ALA A 18 -3.79 -8.73 14.65
N GLN A 19 -2.74 -8.31 13.97
CA GLN A 19 -1.86 -7.24 14.44
C GLN A 19 -2.52 -5.87 14.20
N GLN A 20 -2.15 -4.88 15.02
CA GLN A 20 -2.54 -3.50 14.75
C GLN A 20 -2.01 -3.07 13.38
N PRO A 21 -2.80 -2.33 12.57
CA PRO A 21 -2.35 -1.86 11.27
C PRO A 21 -1.08 -1.03 11.39
N ILE A 22 -0.24 -1.05 10.37
CA ILE A 22 0.96 -0.25 10.30
C ILE A 22 0.57 1.17 9.86
N LEU A 23 0.47 2.08 10.82
CA LEU A 23 0.43 3.53 10.58
C LEU A 23 1.88 3.97 10.53
N GLY A 24 2.49 3.80 9.36
CA GLY A 24 3.92 3.83 9.20
C GLY A 24 4.48 5.15 8.67
N GLY A 25 5.79 5.21 8.64
CA GLY A 25 6.60 6.18 7.93
C GLY A 25 7.96 5.57 7.71
N GLU A 26 8.46 5.66 6.49
CA GLU A 26 9.78 5.19 6.16
C GLU A 26 10.80 6.31 6.30
N LEU A 27 11.91 6.02 6.95
CA LEU A 27 13.02 6.96 7.08
C LEU A 27 13.76 7.09 5.75
N SER A 28 14.38 8.26 5.54
CA SER A 28 15.28 8.44 4.41
C SER A 28 16.46 7.45 4.46
N ASN A 29 17.03 7.15 3.30
CA ASN A 29 17.95 6.03 3.09
C ASN A 29 19.17 6.00 4.03
N SER A 30 19.60 7.13 4.58
CA SER A 30 20.78 7.23 5.47
C SER A 30 20.44 7.81 6.84
N ALA A 31 19.19 7.76 7.27
CA ALA A 31 18.72 8.40 8.50
C ALA A 31 19.01 7.61 9.79
N ALA A 32 19.58 6.41 9.69
CA ALA A 32 19.90 5.56 10.84
C ALA A 32 21.35 5.04 10.77
N THR A 33 22.29 5.88 10.33
CA THR A 33 23.72 5.51 10.16
C THR A 33 24.55 5.74 11.42
N SER A 34 23.99 6.40 12.43
CA SER A 34 24.62 6.62 13.74
C SER A 34 23.61 6.53 14.88
N ILE A 35 24.10 6.37 16.09
CA ILE A 35 23.27 6.40 17.32
C ILE A 35 22.57 7.75 17.44
N GLU A 36 23.29 8.83 17.18
CA GLU A 36 22.78 10.20 17.23
C GLU A 36 21.64 10.44 16.24
N ASP A 37 21.71 9.83 15.06
CA ASP A 37 20.61 9.90 14.08
C ASP A 37 19.37 9.20 14.61
N ILE A 38 19.51 7.98 15.11
CA ILE A 38 18.41 7.19 15.68
C ILE A 38 17.75 7.98 16.82
N ASP A 39 18.54 8.53 17.76
CA ASP A 39 18.05 9.28 18.90
C ASP A 39 17.32 10.57 18.50
N ARG A 40 17.72 11.19 17.40
CA ARG A 40 17.10 12.40 16.86
C ARG A 40 15.78 12.11 16.14
N VAL A 41 15.71 11.04 15.34
CA VAL A 41 14.54 10.79 14.49
C VAL A 41 13.40 10.09 15.22
N MET A 42 13.66 9.16 16.12
CA MET A 42 12.61 8.34 16.75
C MET A 42 11.56 9.14 17.54
N PRO A 43 11.91 10.16 18.36
CA PRO A 43 10.92 11.00 19.03
C PRO A 43 10.03 11.78 18.05
N ARG A 44 10.59 12.22 16.91
CA ARG A 44 9.82 12.90 15.86
C ARG A 44 8.78 11.97 15.24
N MET A 45 9.13 10.71 14.97
CA MET A 45 8.18 9.73 14.42
C MET A 45 6.99 9.52 15.37
N ARG A 46 7.25 9.44 16.66
CA ARG A 46 6.19 9.38 17.67
C ARG A 46 5.30 10.61 17.67
N ALA A 47 5.90 11.80 17.57
CA ALA A 47 5.18 13.08 17.55
C ALA A 47 4.25 13.21 16.32
N LEU A 48 4.66 12.68 15.16
CA LEU A 48 3.82 12.59 13.95
C LEU A 48 2.68 11.56 14.08
N GLY A 49 2.61 10.85 15.20
CA GLY A 49 1.53 9.89 15.45
C GLY A 49 1.70 8.54 14.76
N LEU A 50 2.89 8.18 14.33
CA LEU A 50 3.17 6.84 13.84
C LEU A 50 3.03 5.82 14.98
N ASN A 51 2.74 4.58 14.63
CA ASN A 51 2.88 3.44 15.54
C ASN A 51 4.01 2.50 15.10
N THR A 52 4.52 2.68 13.89
CA THR A 52 5.57 1.84 13.30
C THR A 52 6.49 2.70 12.43
N VAL A 53 7.79 2.47 12.48
CA VAL A 53 8.78 3.16 11.63
C VAL A 53 9.49 2.13 10.78
N LEU A 54 9.60 2.39 9.47
CA LEU A 54 10.38 1.57 8.55
C LEU A 54 11.81 2.11 8.56
N VAL A 55 12.79 1.29 8.95
CA VAL A 55 14.15 1.74 9.23
C VAL A 55 15.18 0.89 8.49
N PRO A 56 16.07 1.51 7.69
CA PRO A 56 17.16 0.82 7.04
C PRO A 56 18.16 0.22 8.04
N VAL A 57 18.57 -1.02 7.74
CA VAL A 57 19.73 -1.68 8.39
C VAL A 57 20.72 -2.02 7.28
N TYR A 58 21.91 -1.44 7.39
CA TYR A 58 22.90 -1.41 6.32
C TYR A 58 23.91 -2.54 6.47
N TRP A 59 24.10 -3.35 5.43
CA TRP A 59 25.10 -4.42 5.47
C TRP A 59 26.50 -3.88 5.75
N GLU A 60 26.91 -2.78 5.11
CA GLU A 60 28.23 -2.17 5.30
C GLU A 60 28.52 -1.74 6.74
N LEU A 61 27.49 -1.39 7.53
CA LEU A 61 27.64 -1.03 8.95
C LEU A 61 27.48 -2.25 9.86
N THR A 62 26.71 -3.25 9.44
CA THR A 62 26.47 -4.48 10.20
C THR A 62 27.64 -5.46 10.09
N GLU A 63 28.35 -5.50 8.95
CA GLU A 63 29.54 -6.35 8.70
C GLU A 63 30.66 -5.52 8.04
N PRO A 64 31.22 -4.51 8.74
CA PRO A 64 32.23 -3.60 8.17
C PRO A 64 33.52 -4.34 7.74
N GLU A 65 33.87 -5.40 8.42
CA GLU A 65 34.93 -6.34 8.08
C GLU A 65 34.32 -7.73 7.87
N GLU A 66 34.78 -8.47 6.87
CA GLU A 66 34.22 -9.77 6.56
C GLU A 66 34.23 -10.74 7.75
N GLY A 67 33.05 -11.19 8.17
CA GLY A 67 32.86 -12.10 9.29
C GLY A 67 32.85 -11.43 10.66
N ARG A 68 33.00 -10.12 10.73
CA ARG A 68 32.92 -9.34 11.97
C ARG A 68 31.65 -8.51 11.99
N PHE A 69 30.69 -8.94 12.80
CA PHE A 69 29.40 -8.29 12.91
C PHE A 69 29.37 -7.27 14.04
N ASP A 70 28.72 -6.12 13.78
CA ASP A 70 28.40 -5.07 14.73
C ASP A 70 26.91 -4.76 14.66
N PHE A 71 26.17 -5.05 15.73
CA PHE A 71 24.74 -4.80 15.84
C PHE A 71 24.41 -3.63 16.77
N SER A 72 25.38 -2.79 17.15
CA SER A 72 25.17 -1.69 18.08
C SER A 72 24.08 -0.71 17.62
N LEU A 73 24.01 -0.42 16.32
CA LEU A 73 22.94 0.40 15.75
C LEU A 73 21.58 -0.28 15.82
N VAL A 74 21.52 -1.58 15.59
CA VAL A 74 20.28 -2.38 15.69
C VAL A 74 19.78 -2.41 17.13
N ASP A 75 20.67 -2.61 18.10
CA ASP A 75 20.33 -2.58 19.52
C ASP A 75 19.80 -1.22 19.96
N ARG A 76 20.46 -0.13 19.53
CA ARG A 76 19.96 1.23 19.80
C ARG A 76 18.60 1.46 19.14
N LEU A 77 18.42 1.02 17.90
CA LEU A 77 17.16 1.14 17.18
C LEU A 77 16.01 0.46 17.95
N LEU A 78 16.18 -0.79 18.36
CA LEU A 78 15.16 -1.52 19.12
C LEU A 78 14.86 -0.83 20.47
N THR A 79 15.89 -0.34 21.14
CA THR A 79 15.75 0.38 22.41
C THR A 79 14.99 1.68 22.22
N ALA A 80 15.40 2.51 21.26
CA ALA A 80 14.75 3.79 20.97
C ALA A 80 13.28 3.61 20.53
N ALA A 81 13.00 2.57 19.74
CA ALA A 81 11.62 2.24 19.36
C ALA A 81 10.75 1.94 20.60
N ARG A 82 11.26 1.12 21.53
CA ARG A 82 10.55 0.78 22.79
C ARG A 82 10.35 2.01 23.67
N GLU A 83 11.37 2.86 23.82
CA GLU A 83 11.29 4.13 24.55
C GLU A 83 10.17 5.02 24.01
N GLN A 84 9.96 5.03 22.69
CA GLN A 84 8.93 5.81 22.00
C GLN A 84 7.61 5.06 21.79
N GLN A 85 7.47 3.82 22.28
CA GLN A 85 6.30 2.98 22.06
C GLN A 85 5.98 2.80 20.55
N LEU A 86 7.02 2.64 19.75
CA LEU A 86 6.95 2.38 18.32
C LEU A 86 7.33 0.92 18.03
N ARG A 87 6.77 0.37 16.96
CA ARG A 87 7.29 -0.83 16.33
C ARG A 87 8.24 -0.43 15.20
N VAL A 88 9.02 -1.38 14.71
CA VAL A 88 9.90 -1.18 13.56
C VAL A 88 9.62 -2.22 12.47
N VAL A 89 9.68 -1.78 11.23
CA VAL A 89 9.90 -2.66 10.09
C VAL A 89 11.36 -2.49 9.71
N VAL A 90 12.11 -3.59 9.76
CA VAL A 90 13.53 -3.59 9.43
C VAL A 90 13.70 -3.74 7.93
N LEU A 91 14.39 -2.81 7.29
CA LEU A 91 14.71 -2.84 5.86
C LEU A 91 16.14 -3.31 5.69
N TRP A 92 16.35 -4.53 5.20
CA TRP A 92 17.69 -5.04 4.93
C TRP A 92 18.23 -4.45 3.64
N PHE A 93 19.14 -3.49 3.75
CA PHE A 93 19.94 -2.97 2.64
C PHE A 93 21.20 -3.80 2.49
N GLY A 94 21.06 -4.93 1.82
CA GLY A 94 22.07 -5.97 1.65
C GLY A 94 22.85 -5.86 0.34
N ALA A 95 22.67 -6.84 -0.54
CA ALA A 95 23.32 -6.85 -1.84
C ALA A 95 22.75 -5.81 -2.82
N TRP A 96 21.48 -5.38 -2.64
CA TRP A 96 20.83 -4.40 -3.52
C TRP A 96 20.01 -3.37 -2.74
N LYS A 97 20.12 -2.11 -3.19
CA LYS A 97 19.22 -0.99 -2.90
C LYS A 97 18.99 -0.24 -4.21
N ASN A 98 17.71 -0.14 -4.64
CA ASN A 98 17.35 0.43 -5.94
C ASN A 98 18.18 -0.17 -7.10
N SER A 99 18.23 -1.50 -7.15
CA SER A 99 19.07 -2.29 -8.06
C SER A 99 20.58 -2.26 -7.78
N MET A 100 21.11 -1.23 -7.13
CA MET A 100 22.55 -1.02 -6.95
C MET A 100 23.09 -1.64 -5.66
N SER A 101 24.38 -2.04 -5.65
CA SER A 101 25.05 -2.62 -4.47
C SER A 101 25.67 -1.53 -3.57
N CYS A 102 24.99 -0.39 -3.41
CA CYS A 102 25.56 0.80 -2.77
C CYS A 102 25.79 0.64 -1.26
N TYR A 103 24.97 -0.14 -0.55
CA TYR A 103 25.11 -0.40 0.89
C TYR A 103 25.80 -1.73 1.24
N ALA A 104 26.30 -2.44 0.24
CA ALA A 104 27.16 -3.59 0.48
C ALA A 104 28.53 -3.16 1.03
N PRO A 105 29.21 -3.97 1.87
CA PRO A 105 30.49 -3.60 2.49
C PRO A 105 31.62 -3.32 1.50
N GLY A 106 32.61 -2.56 1.91
CA GLY A 106 33.78 -2.23 1.09
C GLY A 106 34.54 -3.49 0.62
N TRP A 107 34.72 -4.48 1.49
CA TRP A 107 35.39 -5.74 1.16
C TRP A 107 34.62 -6.54 0.09
N PHE A 108 33.28 -6.44 0.04
CA PHE A 108 32.43 -7.03 -1.00
C PHE A 108 32.54 -6.24 -2.31
N LYS A 109 32.39 -4.91 -2.25
CA LYS A 109 32.38 -4.03 -3.43
C LYS A 109 33.72 -4.05 -4.22
N THR A 110 34.85 -4.20 -3.54
CA THR A 110 36.19 -4.11 -4.13
C THR A 110 36.72 -5.43 -4.68
N ASP A 111 36.21 -6.59 -4.24
CA ASP A 111 36.61 -7.89 -4.77
C ASP A 111 35.63 -8.40 -5.84
N THR A 112 35.66 -7.77 -7.00
CA THR A 112 34.78 -8.12 -8.13
C THR A 112 35.08 -9.46 -8.79
N ARG A 113 36.19 -10.12 -8.45
CA ARG A 113 36.45 -11.50 -8.88
C ARG A 113 35.66 -12.50 -8.07
N ARG A 114 35.59 -12.28 -6.77
CA ARG A 114 34.86 -13.10 -5.84
C ARG A 114 33.35 -12.77 -5.86
N PHE A 115 33.02 -11.49 -6.01
CA PHE A 115 31.67 -10.96 -6.06
C PHE A 115 31.40 -10.29 -7.41
N PRO A 116 31.19 -11.09 -8.47
CA PRO A 116 31.05 -10.58 -9.82
C PRO A 116 29.83 -9.68 -9.96
N ARG A 117 29.98 -8.67 -10.81
CA ARG A 117 28.94 -7.74 -11.18
C ARG A 117 28.06 -8.28 -12.30
N ALA A 118 26.78 -7.86 -12.34
CA ALA A 118 25.96 -8.03 -13.51
C ALA A 118 26.54 -7.27 -14.69
N MET A 119 26.23 -7.71 -15.92
CA MET A 119 26.83 -7.17 -17.15
C MET A 119 25.75 -6.83 -18.17
N THR A 120 25.98 -5.79 -18.95
CA THR A 120 25.19 -5.50 -20.16
C THR A 120 25.58 -6.44 -21.30
N ALA A 121 24.77 -6.53 -22.35
CA ALA A 121 25.07 -7.30 -23.56
C ALA A 121 26.38 -6.89 -24.24
N GLY A 122 26.82 -5.64 -24.09
CA GLY A 122 28.10 -5.13 -24.57
C GLY A 122 29.29 -5.46 -23.68
N GLY A 123 29.13 -6.24 -22.61
CA GLY A 123 30.20 -6.66 -21.70
C GLY A 123 30.61 -5.62 -20.65
N ARG A 124 29.88 -4.50 -20.51
CA ARG A 124 30.13 -3.52 -19.46
C ARG A 124 29.58 -4.02 -18.11
N GLN A 125 30.40 -4.01 -17.09
CA GLN A 125 29.97 -4.29 -15.72
C GLN A 125 29.08 -3.17 -15.16
N LEU A 126 28.08 -3.56 -14.39
CA LEU A 126 27.11 -2.65 -13.73
C LEU A 126 27.43 -2.49 -12.24
N GLU A 127 26.98 -1.41 -11.64
CA GLU A 127 27.11 -1.18 -10.19
C GLU A 127 26.08 -2.01 -9.40
N MET A 128 25.98 -3.28 -9.74
CA MET A 128 25.12 -4.24 -9.06
C MET A 128 25.77 -5.63 -9.06
N ALA A 129 25.64 -6.33 -7.96
CA ALA A 129 26.08 -7.70 -7.86
C ALA A 129 25.24 -8.62 -8.77
N SER A 130 25.87 -9.64 -9.35
CA SER A 130 25.15 -10.63 -10.15
C SER A 130 24.40 -11.62 -9.27
N VAL A 131 23.09 -11.74 -9.45
CA VAL A 131 22.22 -12.71 -8.76
C VAL A 131 22.59 -14.16 -9.06
N PHE A 132 23.39 -14.41 -10.11
CA PHE A 132 23.88 -15.74 -10.50
C PHE A 132 25.15 -16.16 -9.76
N SER A 133 25.72 -15.30 -8.93
CA SER A 133 26.93 -15.61 -8.17
C SER A 133 26.59 -16.32 -6.86
N ARG A 134 27.10 -17.55 -6.71
CA ARG A 134 26.98 -18.28 -5.45
C ARG A 134 27.71 -17.58 -4.29
N GLN A 135 28.83 -16.91 -4.58
CA GLN A 135 29.60 -16.18 -3.56
C GLN A 135 28.85 -14.95 -3.06
N VAL A 136 28.17 -14.22 -3.95
CA VAL A 136 27.28 -13.10 -3.59
C VAL A 136 26.20 -13.60 -2.65
N LEU A 137 25.47 -14.64 -3.06
CA LEU A 137 24.40 -15.23 -2.24
C LEU A 137 24.91 -15.71 -0.87
N GLN A 138 26.07 -16.39 -0.81
CA GLN A 138 26.59 -16.91 0.45
C GLN A 138 27.01 -15.80 1.42
N ALA A 139 27.58 -14.70 0.91
CA ALA A 139 27.99 -13.58 1.73
C ALA A 139 26.78 -12.85 2.34
N ASP A 140 25.81 -12.49 1.50
CA ASP A 140 24.58 -11.84 1.93
C ASP A 140 23.75 -12.74 2.86
N LEU A 141 23.54 -14.00 2.49
CA LEU A 141 22.84 -14.99 3.33
C LEU A 141 23.47 -15.12 4.72
N LYS A 142 24.80 -15.08 4.82
CA LYS A 142 25.51 -15.11 6.10
C LYS A 142 25.20 -13.87 6.93
N ALA A 143 25.28 -12.69 6.32
CA ALA A 143 25.04 -11.42 7.00
C ALA A 143 23.57 -11.29 7.42
N PHE A 144 22.64 -11.53 6.51
CA PHE A 144 21.22 -11.51 6.81
C PHE A 144 20.81 -12.53 7.88
N SER A 145 21.37 -13.75 7.82
CA SER A 145 21.12 -14.77 8.86
C SER A 145 21.66 -14.36 10.23
N ALA A 146 22.79 -13.64 10.27
CA ALA A 146 23.32 -13.11 11.53
C ALA A 146 22.39 -12.02 12.11
N LEU A 147 21.92 -11.08 11.27
CA LEU A 147 20.91 -10.08 11.66
C LEU A 147 19.63 -10.74 12.18
N MET A 148 19.08 -11.71 11.46
CA MET A 148 17.82 -12.35 11.85
C MET A 148 17.92 -13.12 13.17
N ARG A 149 19.06 -13.77 13.45
CA ARG A 149 19.30 -14.39 14.77
C ARG A 149 19.39 -13.33 15.86
N HIS A 150 20.11 -12.24 15.61
CA HIS A 150 20.23 -11.13 16.54
C HIS A 150 18.86 -10.54 16.89
N LEU A 151 18.03 -10.25 15.89
CA LEU A 151 16.67 -9.76 16.09
C LEU A 151 15.82 -10.76 16.89
N ALA A 152 15.85 -12.05 16.54
CA ALA A 152 15.10 -13.09 17.24
C ALA A 152 15.49 -13.24 18.71
N GLU A 153 16.76 -12.99 19.07
CA GLU A 153 17.26 -13.02 20.44
C GLU A 153 16.87 -11.75 21.22
N HIS A 154 17.08 -10.57 20.63
CA HIS A 154 16.95 -9.27 21.32
C HIS A 154 15.54 -8.70 21.30
N ASP A 155 14.66 -9.19 20.41
CA ASP A 155 13.24 -8.81 20.40
C ASP A 155 12.32 -9.87 21.03
N ARG A 156 12.87 -10.96 21.55
CA ARG A 156 12.08 -12.03 22.18
C ARG A 156 11.18 -11.50 23.30
N GLY A 157 9.87 -11.69 23.11
CA GLY A 157 8.86 -11.27 24.09
C GLY A 157 8.52 -9.77 24.07
N HIS A 158 9.15 -8.99 23.21
CA HIS A 158 8.87 -7.56 23.06
C HIS A 158 7.92 -7.27 21.89
N GLY A 159 8.08 -7.94 20.74
CA GLY A 159 7.29 -7.68 19.55
C GLY A 159 7.53 -6.30 18.96
N THR A 160 8.74 -5.77 19.11
CA THR A 160 9.13 -4.47 18.56
C THR A 160 9.27 -4.54 17.05
N VAL A 161 9.82 -5.66 16.53
CA VAL A 161 9.95 -5.91 15.09
C VAL A 161 8.61 -6.38 14.53
N ALA A 162 7.96 -5.54 13.76
CA ALA A 162 6.66 -5.83 13.15
C ALA A 162 6.77 -6.66 11.86
N MET A 163 7.85 -6.44 11.07
CA MET A 163 8.07 -7.05 9.76
C MET A 163 9.54 -6.84 9.33
N VAL A 164 10.02 -7.66 8.40
CA VAL A 164 11.34 -7.48 7.79
C VAL A 164 11.21 -7.46 6.27
N GLN A 165 11.78 -6.43 5.64
CA GLN A 165 11.98 -6.35 4.20
C GLN A 165 13.30 -7.01 3.84
N ILE A 166 13.27 -7.88 2.84
CA ILE A 166 14.48 -8.54 2.33
C ILE A 166 14.94 -7.79 1.08
N GLU A 167 16.10 -7.16 1.15
CA GLU A 167 16.63 -6.25 0.13
C GLU A 167 15.71 -5.03 -0.08
N ASN A 168 16.04 -4.18 -1.03
CA ASN A 168 15.18 -3.07 -1.41
C ASN A 168 15.17 -2.90 -2.93
N GLU A 169 13.96 -2.89 -3.51
CA GLU A 169 13.71 -2.64 -4.93
C GLU A 169 14.69 -3.39 -5.84
N VAL A 170 14.82 -4.71 -5.61
CA VAL A 170 15.67 -5.57 -6.44
C VAL A 170 15.20 -5.55 -7.89
N GLY A 171 16.15 -5.59 -8.82
CA GLY A 171 15.82 -5.62 -10.24
C GLY A 171 17.02 -5.31 -11.12
N MET A 172 16.84 -5.47 -12.43
CA MET A 172 17.84 -5.10 -13.42
C MET A 172 17.62 -3.66 -13.90
N LEU A 173 18.69 -2.91 -13.98
CA LEU A 173 18.70 -1.56 -14.52
C LEU A 173 19.82 -1.46 -15.56
N GLU A 174 19.63 -0.63 -16.58
CA GLU A 174 20.46 -0.46 -17.78
C GLU A 174 20.48 -1.70 -18.71
N SER A 175 19.84 -2.80 -18.34
CA SER A 175 19.68 -4.00 -19.17
C SER A 175 18.48 -4.80 -18.68
N ALA A 176 17.75 -5.46 -19.57
CA ALA A 176 16.62 -6.30 -19.21
C ALA A 176 17.05 -7.58 -18.49
N ARG A 177 18.27 -8.06 -18.74
CA ARG A 177 18.87 -9.18 -18.00
C ARG A 177 20.37 -8.96 -17.78
N ASP A 178 20.92 -9.73 -16.84
CA ASP A 178 22.36 -9.92 -16.71
C ASP A 178 22.89 -10.76 -17.88
N HIS A 179 23.98 -10.31 -18.50
CA HIS A 179 24.72 -10.98 -19.57
C HIS A 179 26.09 -11.48 -19.11
N SER A 180 26.30 -11.66 -17.82
CA SER A 180 27.49 -12.34 -17.32
C SER A 180 27.56 -13.80 -17.83
N PRO A 181 28.73 -14.42 -17.90
CA PRO A 181 28.84 -15.81 -18.37
C PRO A 181 27.97 -16.80 -17.58
N ALA A 182 27.77 -16.57 -16.28
CA ALA A 182 26.89 -17.38 -15.45
C ALA A 182 25.41 -17.18 -15.82
N ALA A 183 25.00 -15.94 -16.05
CA ALA A 183 23.65 -15.60 -16.49
C ALA A 183 23.35 -16.18 -17.89
N ASP A 184 24.26 -16.05 -18.83
CA ASP A 184 24.13 -16.62 -20.17
C ASP A 184 24.05 -18.15 -20.14
N SER A 185 24.84 -18.79 -19.27
CA SER A 185 24.72 -20.23 -19.06
C SER A 185 23.35 -20.64 -18.51
N ALA A 186 22.83 -19.87 -17.55
CA ALA A 186 21.48 -20.08 -16.98
C ALA A 186 20.37 -19.84 -18.01
N TYR A 187 20.52 -18.84 -18.88
CA TYR A 187 19.55 -18.49 -19.93
C TYR A 187 19.36 -19.61 -20.96
N ARG A 188 20.42 -20.39 -21.21
CA ARG A 188 20.41 -21.60 -22.07
C ARG A 188 19.89 -22.87 -21.37
N GLN A 189 19.53 -22.82 -20.08
CA GLN A 189 18.91 -23.95 -19.39
C GLN A 189 17.40 -24.01 -19.63
N PRO A 190 16.80 -25.21 -19.55
CA PRO A 190 15.34 -25.35 -19.60
C PRO A 190 14.66 -24.56 -18.47
N MET A 191 13.52 -23.96 -18.80
CA MET A 191 12.68 -23.37 -17.76
C MET A 191 12.21 -24.42 -16.75
N PRO A 192 12.17 -24.12 -15.45
CA PRO A 192 11.52 -24.98 -14.47
C PRO A 192 10.05 -25.24 -14.84
N ALA A 193 9.58 -26.47 -14.69
CA ALA A 193 8.24 -26.87 -15.14
C ALA A 193 7.09 -26.01 -14.59
N ALA A 194 7.20 -25.55 -13.32
CA ALA A 194 6.20 -24.66 -12.73
C ALA A 194 6.17 -23.29 -13.43
N ILE A 195 7.34 -22.76 -13.80
CA ILE A 195 7.46 -21.46 -14.49
C ILE A 195 7.05 -21.58 -15.96
N SER A 196 7.43 -22.67 -16.66
CA SER A 196 6.96 -22.92 -18.03
C SER A 196 5.43 -22.90 -18.11
N LYS A 197 4.76 -23.50 -17.13
CA LYS A 197 3.30 -23.50 -17.04
C LYS A 197 2.73 -22.10 -16.84
N ILE A 198 3.33 -21.28 -15.97
CA ILE A 198 2.92 -19.88 -15.72
C ILE A 198 3.10 -19.04 -16.99
N CYS A 199 4.23 -19.22 -17.67
CA CYS A 199 4.57 -18.47 -18.87
C CYS A 199 3.91 -19.01 -20.16
N ALA A 200 3.11 -20.09 -20.08
CA ALA A 200 2.50 -20.78 -21.21
C ALA A 200 3.52 -21.23 -22.27
N VAL A 201 4.68 -21.73 -21.81
CA VAL A 201 5.78 -22.24 -22.64
C VAL A 201 5.81 -23.77 -22.52
N GLU A 202 6.15 -24.45 -23.63
CA GLU A 202 6.28 -25.92 -23.64
C GLU A 202 7.37 -26.40 -22.67
N ALA A 203 7.07 -27.49 -21.96
CA ALA A 203 8.01 -28.05 -20.98
C ALA A 203 9.32 -28.51 -21.66
N GLY A 204 10.45 -28.16 -21.05
CA GLY A 204 11.78 -28.45 -21.58
C GLY A 204 12.37 -27.39 -22.51
N THR A 205 11.59 -26.40 -22.90
CA THR A 205 12.08 -25.23 -23.66
C THR A 205 13.04 -24.40 -22.79
N THR A 206 14.17 -23.98 -23.33
CA THR A 206 15.10 -23.09 -22.64
C THR A 206 14.57 -21.67 -22.63
N TRP A 207 15.06 -20.83 -21.71
CA TRP A 207 14.70 -19.41 -21.68
C TRP A 207 15.06 -18.70 -23.00
N GLU A 208 16.25 -19.02 -23.53
CA GLU A 208 16.74 -18.47 -24.80
C GLU A 208 15.84 -18.86 -25.99
N GLN A 209 15.40 -20.12 -26.05
CA GLN A 209 14.48 -20.59 -27.10
C GLN A 209 13.10 -19.95 -27.00
N ALA A 210 12.62 -19.70 -25.77
CA ALA A 210 11.31 -19.11 -25.53
C ALA A 210 11.29 -17.61 -25.86
N TYR A 211 12.35 -16.89 -25.50
CA TYR A 211 12.32 -15.42 -25.47
C TYR A 211 13.40 -14.74 -26.29
N GLY A 212 14.55 -15.39 -26.59
CA GLY A 212 15.62 -14.75 -27.37
C GLY A 212 16.00 -13.37 -26.79
N ASP A 213 15.85 -12.34 -27.60
CA ASP A 213 16.16 -10.95 -27.23
C ASP A 213 14.92 -10.14 -26.77
N ASP A 214 13.77 -10.78 -26.58
CA ASP A 214 12.58 -10.09 -26.05
C ASP A 214 12.82 -9.58 -24.62
N PRO A 215 12.80 -8.27 -24.38
CA PRO A 215 13.11 -7.71 -23.06
C PRO A 215 12.12 -8.15 -21.98
N TYR A 216 10.85 -8.38 -22.32
CA TYR A 216 9.84 -8.85 -21.35
C TYR A 216 10.05 -10.31 -20.97
N GLY A 217 10.51 -11.14 -21.90
CA GLY A 217 10.91 -12.50 -21.62
C GLY A 217 12.18 -12.56 -20.77
N GLN A 218 13.16 -11.68 -21.06
CA GLN A 218 14.37 -11.51 -20.26
C GLN A 218 14.05 -11.03 -18.83
N GLU A 219 13.07 -10.15 -18.67
CA GLU A 219 12.58 -9.73 -17.36
C GLU A 219 12.01 -10.92 -16.56
N ARG A 220 11.19 -11.78 -17.19
CA ARG A 220 10.66 -13.00 -16.53
C ARG A 220 11.76 -13.95 -16.08
N PHE A 221 12.81 -14.10 -16.88
CA PHE A 221 13.99 -14.88 -16.52
C PHE A 221 14.66 -14.30 -15.26
N MET A 222 14.93 -13.02 -15.24
CA MET A 222 15.54 -12.35 -14.10
C MET A 222 14.64 -12.40 -12.85
N ALA A 223 13.32 -12.20 -13.01
CA ALA A 223 12.37 -12.28 -11.90
C ALA A 223 12.40 -13.64 -11.21
N TYR A 224 12.48 -14.74 -11.98
CA TYR A 224 12.65 -16.07 -11.41
C TYR A 224 13.95 -16.18 -10.58
N HIS A 225 15.06 -15.66 -11.09
CA HIS A 225 16.36 -15.78 -10.42
C HIS A 225 16.45 -14.87 -9.18
N TYR A 226 15.94 -13.65 -9.22
CA TYR A 226 15.82 -12.78 -8.03
C TYR A 226 14.93 -13.44 -6.97
N ALA A 227 13.75 -13.90 -7.36
CA ALA A 227 12.86 -14.58 -6.43
C ALA A 227 13.51 -15.82 -5.78
N ARG A 228 14.27 -16.62 -6.54
CA ARG A 228 15.01 -17.78 -6.02
C ARG A 228 16.16 -17.41 -5.09
N TYR A 229 16.79 -16.27 -5.32
CA TYR A 229 17.81 -15.74 -4.41
C TYR A 229 17.15 -15.31 -3.09
N ILE A 230 16.13 -14.48 -3.15
CA ILE A 230 15.38 -13.99 -2.00
C ILE A 230 14.75 -15.13 -1.19
N GLU A 231 14.27 -16.18 -1.84
CA GLU A 231 13.74 -17.39 -1.16
C GLU A 231 14.75 -18.02 -0.21
N GLN A 232 16.05 -17.97 -0.55
CA GLN A 232 17.07 -18.54 0.34
C GLN A 232 17.27 -17.69 1.59
N LEU A 233 17.24 -16.37 1.46
CA LEU A 233 17.27 -15.44 2.60
C LEU A 233 16.00 -15.62 3.44
N ALA A 234 14.84 -15.66 2.81
CA ALA A 234 13.56 -15.83 3.49
C ALA A 234 13.48 -17.14 4.29
N LYS A 235 13.98 -18.25 3.73
CA LYS A 235 14.08 -19.53 4.46
C LYS A 235 14.99 -19.46 5.66
N ALA A 236 16.13 -18.78 5.54
CA ALA A 236 17.05 -18.62 6.66
C ALA A 236 16.43 -17.76 7.78
N ALA A 237 15.70 -16.70 7.43
CA ALA A 237 14.94 -15.91 8.39
C ALA A 237 13.87 -16.75 9.09
N ARG A 238 13.06 -17.48 8.32
CA ARG A 238 11.96 -18.32 8.83
C ARG A 238 12.44 -19.45 9.73
N ALA A 239 13.69 -19.90 9.57
CA ALA A 239 14.28 -20.91 10.44
C ALA A 239 14.51 -20.43 11.88
N VAL A 240 14.54 -19.12 12.13
CA VAL A 240 14.83 -18.51 13.44
C VAL A 240 13.76 -17.57 13.96
N SER A 241 12.81 -17.14 13.10
CA SER A 241 11.77 -16.17 13.46
C SER A 241 10.51 -16.35 12.62
N ASP A 242 9.35 -16.12 13.24
CA ASP A 242 8.04 -16.08 12.57
C ASP A 242 7.63 -14.66 12.15
N VAL A 243 8.53 -13.66 12.28
CA VAL A 243 8.25 -12.29 11.85
C VAL A 243 7.87 -12.26 10.35
N PRO A 244 6.83 -11.52 9.95
CA PRO A 244 6.45 -11.42 8.55
C PRO A 244 7.59 -10.90 7.67
N LEU A 245 7.72 -11.47 6.46
CA LEU A 245 8.76 -11.16 5.49
C LEU A 245 8.14 -10.63 4.20
N TYR A 246 8.68 -9.54 3.67
CA TYR A 246 8.23 -9.00 2.39
C TYR A 246 9.38 -8.50 1.53
N VAL A 247 9.06 -8.20 0.28
CA VAL A 247 9.91 -7.51 -0.68
C VAL A 247 9.11 -6.38 -1.33
N ASN A 248 9.77 -5.30 -1.71
CA ASN A 248 9.15 -4.14 -2.36
C ASN A 248 9.59 -3.98 -3.82
N ALA A 249 8.78 -3.28 -4.60
CA ALA A 249 9.00 -3.06 -6.02
C ALA A 249 9.06 -1.57 -6.36
N ALA A 250 10.16 -1.15 -7.00
CA ALA A 250 10.16 0.05 -7.82
C ALA A 250 9.29 -0.19 -9.04
N MET A 251 8.17 0.53 -9.15
CA MET A 251 7.16 0.22 -10.14
C MET A 251 7.46 0.79 -11.53
N ASN A 252 6.96 0.14 -12.59
CA ASN A 252 6.99 0.66 -13.95
C ASN A 252 5.75 1.52 -14.25
N SER A 253 5.61 2.61 -13.55
CA SER A 253 4.47 3.53 -13.70
C SER A 253 4.56 4.47 -14.92
N ARG A 254 5.71 4.48 -15.64
CA ARG A 254 5.97 5.40 -16.76
C ARG A 254 5.99 4.72 -18.13
N GLY A 255 5.50 3.47 -18.21
CA GLY A 255 5.45 2.73 -19.48
C GLY A 255 6.82 2.44 -20.12
N ARG A 256 7.89 2.40 -19.32
CA ARG A 256 9.25 2.08 -19.77
C ARG A 256 9.38 0.59 -20.09
N LYS A 257 10.39 0.24 -20.89
CA LYS A 257 10.73 -1.16 -21.17
C LYS A 257 11.65 -1.74 -20.09
N PRO A 258 11.63 -3.08 -19.91
CA PRO A 258 12.58 -3.73 -19.02
C PRO A 258 14.03 -3.33 -19.30
N GLY A 259 14.76 -3.01 -18.23
CA GLY A 259 16.10 -2.41 -18.29
C GLY A 259 16.13 -0.87 -18.21
N GLU A 260 15.00 -0.20 -18.45
CA GLU A 260 14.86 1.26 -18.31
C GLU A 260 14.28 1.66 -16.92
N TYR A 261 13.92 0.69 -16.12
CA TYR A 261 13.46 0.79 -14.72
C TYR A 261 14.03 -0.41 -13.95
N PRO A 262 14.02 -0.44 -12.60
CA PRO A 262 14.38 -1.63 -11.82
C PRO A 262 13.44 -2.79 -12.15
N SER A 263 13.73 -3.48 -13.26
CA SER A 263 12.90 -4.53 -13.84
C SER A 263 13.18 -5.88 -13.21
N ALA A 264 12.21 -6.79 -13.28
CA ALA A 264 12.28 -8.12 -12.67
C ALA A 264 12.16 -8.16 -11.14
N GLY A 265 11.95 -7.02 -10.47
CA GLY A 265 11.51 -6.98 -9.08
C GLY A 265 10.12 -7.59 -8.89
N PRO A 266 9.54 -7.54 -7.66
CA PRO A 266 8.23 -8.12 -7.37
C PRO A 266 7.07 -7.29 -7.95
N LEU A 267 7.13 -7.01 -9.25
CA LEU A 267 6.14 -6.26 -10.02
C LEU A 267 4.83 -7.06 -10.16
N ALA A 268 3.70 -6.37 -10.23
CA ALA A 268 2.38 -7.00 -10.27
C ALA A 268 2.23 -8.02 -11.41
N HIS A 269 2.74 -7.72 -12.62
CA HIS A 269 2.69 -8.65 -13.76
C HIS A 269 3.63 -9.86 -13.61
N LEU A 270 4.58 -9.81 -12.68
CA LEU A 270 5.51 -10.90 -12.35
C LEU A 270 5.08 -11.66 -11.08
N TYR A 271 3.99 -11.25 -10.44
CA TYR A 271 3.48 -11.87 -9.21
C TYR A 271 3.43 -13.41 -9.26
N PRO A 272 2.92 -14.07 -10.32
CA PRO A 272 2.87 -15.53 -10.37
C PRO A 272 4.25 -16.19 -10.33
N ILE A 273 5.27 -15.55 -10.94
CA ILE A 273 6.66 -16.04 -10.93
C ILE A 273 7.24 -15.88 -9.52
N TRP A 274 7.13 -14.69 -8.93
CA TRP A 274 7.62 -14.41 -7.59
C TRP A 274 6.98 -15.31 -6.55
N HIS A 275 5.64 -15.41 -6.54
CA HIS A 275 4.91 -16.26 -5.61
C HIS A 275 5.29 -17.74 -5.73
N THR A 276 5.58 -18.23 -6.96
CA THR A 276 6.00 -19.62 -7.18
C THR A 276 7.45 -19.85 -6.78
N ALA A 277 8.34 -18.90 -7.04
CA ALA A 277 9.77 -19.05 -6.83
C ALA A 277 10.23 -18.68 -5.42
N ALA A 278 9.49 -17.83 -4.71
CA ALA A 278 9.74 -17.38 -3.34
C ALA A 278 8.50 -17.57 -2.42
N PRO A 279 8.04 -18.82 -2.22
CA PRO A 279 6.81 -19.09 -1.46
C PRO A 279 6.93 -18.88 0.05
N THR A 280 8.12 -18.57 0.57
CA THR A 280 8.36 -18.28 2.00
C THR A 280 8.06 -16.82 2.36
N LEU A 281 7.96 -15.95 1.35
CA LEU A 281 7.53 -14.56 1.55
C LEU A 281 6.05 -14.50 1.92
N ASP A 282 5.70 -13.57 2.81
CA ASP A 282 4.31 -13.35 3.23
C ASP A 282 3.58 -12.40 2.28
N LEU A 283 4.28 -11.41 1.69
CA LEU A 283 3.70 -10.48 0.73
C LEU A 283 4.74 -9.82 -0.19
N LEU A 284 4.24 -9.31 -1.32
CA LEU A 284 4.93 -8.44 -2.26
C LEU A 284 4.29 -7.06 -2.18
N ALA A 285 5.08 -6.00 -2.08
CA ALA A 285 4.60 -4.66 -1.78
C ALA A 285 4.98 -3.63 -2.87
N PRO A 286 4.08 -2.67 -3.21
CA PRO A 286 4.39 -1.62 -4.19
C PRO A 286 4.91 -0.36 -3.54
N ASP A 287 5.88 0.31 -4.18
CA ASP A 287 6.35 1.65 -3.85
C ASP A 287 5.65 2.65 -4.77
N ILE A 288 4.59 3.31 -4.29
CA ILE A 288 3.68 4.08 -5.13
C ILE A 288 4.03 5.56 -5.11
N TYR A 289 4.75 6.03 -6.14
CA TYR A 289 5.19 7.42 -6.26
C TYR A 289 4.46 8.23 -7.34
N ASP A 290 3.95 7.57 -8.37
CA ASP A 290 3.36 8.22 -9.54
C ASP A 290 1.84 8.38 -9.42
N THR A 291 1.24 9.03 -10.43
CA THR A 291 -0.21 9.18 -10.57
C THR A 291 -0.93 7.85 -10.75
N GLY A 292 -2.25 7.81 -10.55
CA GLY A 292 -3.01 6.56 -10.66
C GLY A 292 -2.91 5.67 -9.42
N TYR A 293 -2.78 6.25 -8.23
CA TYR A 293 -2.61 5.56 -6.96
C TYR A 293 -3.59 4.39 -6.78
N CYS A 294 -4.89 4.61 -7.04
CA CYS A 294 -5.93 3.59 -6.90
C CYS A 294 -5.68 2.37 -7.79
N GLN A 295 -5.24 2.60 -9.02
CA GLN A 295 -4.98 1.54 -10.00
C GLN A 295 -3.76 0.70 -9.59
N TRP A 296 -2.71 1.34 -9.08
CA TRP A 296 -1.51 0.65 -8.62
C TRP A 296 -1.78 -0.15 -7.34
N ALA A 297 -2.46 0.42 -6.36
CA ALA A 297 -2.83 -0.26 -5.13
C ALA A 297 -3.66 -1.53 -5.41
N ALA A 298 -4.64 -1.43 -6.31
CA ALA A 298 -5.50 -2.56 -6.69
C ALA A 298 -4.74 -3.73 -7.33
N GLN A 299 -3.60 -3.49 -8.01
CA GLN A 299 -2.81 -4.56 -8.63
C GLN A 299 -2.08 -5.43 -7.60
N TYR A 300 -1.89 -4.95 -6.37
CA TYR A 300 -1.21 -5.68 -5.30
C TYR A 300 -2.16 -6.24 -4.24
N ASP A 301 -3.43 -5.86 -4.27
CA ASP A 301 -4.49 -6.43 -3.42
C ASP A 301 -5.01 -7.71 -4.07
N LEU A 302 -4.28 -8.81 -3.87
CA LEU A 302 -4.54 -10.09 -4.52
C LEU A 302 -4.85 -11.18 -3.49
N PRO A 303 -5.60 -12.23 -3.87
CA PRO A 303 -5.79 -13.39 -3.00
C PRO A 303 -4.45 -14.00 -2.57
N GLY A 304 -4.17 -13.95 -1.27
CA GLY A 304 -2.90 -14.41 -0.72
C GLY A 304 -1.79 -13.36 -0.64
N ASN A 305 -2.08 -12.11 -1.07
CA ASN A 305 -1.17 -10.98 -0.99
C ASN A 305 -1.92 -9.75 -0.48
N PRO A 306 -2.12 -9.60 0.84
CA PRO A 306 -2.75 -8.40 1.38
C PRO A 306 -1.91 -7.17 1.06
N LEU A 307 -2.57 -6.05 0.74
CA LEU A 307 -1.88 -4.81 0.38
C LEU A 307 -1.08 -4.26 1.58
N PHE A 308 0.18 -3.97 1.35
CA PHE A 308 1.02 -3.12 2.18
C PHE A 308 1.70 -2.10 1.27
N VAL A 309 1.61 -0.81 1.58
CA VAL A 309 2.29 0.26 0.85
C VAL A 309 3.45 0.75 1.72
N PRO A 310 4.66 0.18 1.57
CA PRO A 310 5.82 0.55 2.41
C PRO A 310 6.36 1.91 2.04
N GLU A 311 6.28 2.28 0.76
CA GLU A 311 6.77 3.56 0.27
C GLU A 311 5.70 4.29 -0.57
N SER A 312 5.52 5.57 -0.30
CA SER A 312 4.78 6.50 -1.13
C SER A 312 5.34 7.91 -0.96
N ARG A 313 5.01 8.80 -1.90
CA ARG A 313 5.43 10.20 -1.75
C ARG A 313 4.86 10.79 -0.45
N CYS A 314 5.71 11.38 0.39
CA CYS A 314 5.28 12.18 1.53
C CYS A 314 4.88 13.58 1.04
N CYS A 315 3.59 13.86 1.01
CA CYS A 315 3.02 15.12 0.48
C CYS A 315 1.63 15.38 1.07
N GLU A 316 1.03 16.49 0.69
CA GLU A 316 -0.31 16.92 1.12
C GLU A 316 -1.43 15.88 0.84
N ASN A 317 -1.22 14.96 -0.11
CA ASN A 317 -2.22 13.93 -0.44
C ASN A 317 -2.06 12.64 0.39
N SER A 318 -0.97 12.50 1.18
CA SER A 318 -0.66 11.27 1.92
C SER A 318 -1.77 10.83 2.87
N GLY A 319 -2.45 11.79 3.50
CA GLY A 319 -3.50 11.48 4.47
C GLY A 319 -4.73 10.83 3.83
N VAL A 320 -5.24 11.37 2.73
CA VAL A 320 -6.42 10.82 2.04
C VAL A 320 -6.09 9.50 1.36
N ARG A 321 -4.87 9.32 0.86
CA ARG A 321 -4.37 8.05 0.32
C ARG A 321 -4.31 6.97 1.40
N ALA A 322 -3.87 7.30 2.62
CA ALA A 322 -3.91 6.38 3.76
C ALA A 322 -5.33 5.93 4.06
N LEU A 323 -6.29 6.85 4.18
CA LEU A 323 -7.69 6.50 4.45
C LEU A 323 -8.29 5.62 3.36
N TYR A 324 -8.02 5.93 2.07
CA TYR A 324 -8.42 5.09 0.95
C TYR A 324 -7.84 3.68 1.07
N THR A 325 -6.54 3.58 1.32
CA THR A 325 -5.82 2.31 1.39
C THR A 325 -6.38 1.37 2.46
N PHE A 326 -6.66 1.88 3.65
CA PHE A 326 -7.28 1.09 4.71
C PHE A 326 -8.76 0.79 4.45
N GLY A 327 -9.51 1.74 3.90
CA GLY A 327 -10.95 1.60 3.67
C GLY A 327 -11.28 0.69 2.48
N GLU A 328 -10.54 0.79 1.38
CA GLU A 328 -10.79 0.05 0.16
C GLU A 328 -10.15 -1.34 0.17
N HIS A 329 -8.89 -1.43 0.60
CA HIS A 329 -8.07 -2.62 0.47
C HIS A 329 -7.87 -3.39 1.78
N HIS A 330 -8.38 -2.88 2.92
CA HIS A 330 -8.12 -3.49 4.24
C HIS A 330 -6.61 -3.72 4.46
N ALA A 331 -5.80 -2.75 4.06
CA ALA A 331 -4.36 -2.89 3.94
C ALA A 331 -3.69 -3.21 5.29
N VAL A 332 -2.58 -3.93 5.23
CA VAL A 332 -1.70 -4.19 6.39
C VAL A 332 -1.09 -2.89 6.91
N GLY A 333 -0.76 -1.97 6.00
CA GLY A 333 -0.17 -0.70 6.37
C GLY A 333 0.02 0.27 5.20
N PHE A 334 0.36 1.51 5.58
CA PHE A 334 0.72 2.60 4.68
C PHE A 334 1.83 3.42 5.30
N SER A 335 2.84 3.82 4.49
CA SER A 335 4.03 4.53 4.97
C SER A 335 4.54 5.53 3.92
N PRO A 336 4.49 6.84 4.18
CA PRO A 336 5.21 7.81 3.37
C PRO A 336 6.72 7.67 3.55
N PHE A 337 7.48 7.79 2.44
CA PHE A 337 8.94 7.72 2.41
C PHE A 337 9.59 9.06 2.82
N ALA A 338 10.78 8.98 3.41
CA ALA A 338 11.60 10.11 3.87
C ALA A 338 10.83 11.09 4.79
N ILE A 339 9.91 10.54 5.60
CA ILE A 339 9.07 11.34 6.50
C ILE A 339 9.88 12.08 7.57
N ASP A 340 11.08 11.60 7.88
CA ASP A 340 12.04 12.25 8.78
C ASP A 340 12.58 13.58 8.24
N GLN A 341 12.55 13.78 6.93
CA GLN A 341 13.01 15.00 6.26
C GLN A 341 11.87 15.88 5.74
N ALA A 342 10.64 15.36 5.72
CA ALA A 342 9.49 16.06 5.19
C ALA A 342 9.12 17.29 6.03
N SER A 343 8.58 18.32 5.37
CA SER A 343 8.11 19.53 6.03
C SER A 343 6.87 19.26 6.89
N GLU A 344 6.54 20.20 7.78
CA GLU A 344 5.30 20.13 8.55
C GLU A 344 4.07 20.15 7.64
N ALA A 345 4.10 20.90 6.54
CA ALA A 345 3.03 20.95 5.56
C ALA A 345 2.82 19.58 4.88
N ASP A 346 3.91 18.89 4.51
CA ASP A 346 3.83 17.57 3.86
C ASP A 346 3.37 16.46 4.82
N THR A 347 3.70 16.57 6.11
CA THR A 347 3.34 15.57 7.13
C THR A 347 1.99 15.82 7.78
N HIS A 348 1.43 17.03 7.66
CA HIS A 348 0.19 17.42 8.32
C HIS A 348 -0.97 16.46 8.01
N THR A 349 -1.22 16.18 6.74
CA THR A 349 -2.39 15.39 6.34
C THR A 349 -2.29 13.93 6.77
N VAL A 350 -1.10 13.32 6.71
CA VAL A 350 -0.89 11.95 7.20
C VAL A 350 -1.02 11.87 8.71
N THR A 351 -0.54 12.89 9.45
CA THR A 351 -0.72 12.99 10.90
C THR A 351 -2.20 13.03 11.28
N GLU A 352 -3.00 13.83 10.57
CA GLU A 352 -4.45 13.91 10.76
C GLU A 352 -5.15 12.59 10.41
N ALA A 353 -4.82 11.99 9.28
CA ALA A 353 -5.38 10.70 8.90
C ALA A 353 -5.06 9.60 9.92
N TYR A 354 -3.83 9.55 10.42
CA TYR A 354 -3.43 8.58 11.45
C TYR A 354 -4.11 8.86 12.79
N ARG A 355 -4.39 10.12 13.12
CA ARG A 355 -5.22 10.48 14.27
C ARG A 355 -6.64 9.90 14.14
N LEU A 356 -7.26 10.02 12.97
CA LEU A 356 -8.59 9.45 12.69
C LEU A 356 -8.56 7.91 12.70
N LEU A 357 -7.58 7.31 12.04
CA LEU A 357 -7.43 5.84 11.98
C LEU A 357 -7.24 5.23 13.37
N ARG A 358 -6.41 5.83 14.23
CA ARG A 358 -6.26 5.36 15.63
C ARG A 358 -7.58 5.38 16.38
N GLN A 359 -8.38 6.43 16.22
CA GLN A 359 -9.72 6.50 16.80
C GLN A 359 -10.62 5.38 16.25
N LEU A 360 -10.70 5.22 14.94
CA LEU A 360 -11.51 4.21 14.30
C LEU A 360 -11.11 2.78 14.74
N TYR A 361 -9.84 2.47 14.75
CA TYR A 361 -9.33 1.17 15.19
C TYR A 361 -9.48 0.91 16.70
N ALA A 362 -9.78 1.91 17.54
CA ALA A 362 -10.15 1.70 18.92
C ALA A 362 -11.51 1.00 19.05
N ASN A 363 -12.45 1.23 18.12
CA ASN A 363 -13.77 0.60 18.13
C ASN A 363 -13.73 -0.82 17.53
N ALA A 364 -14.34 -1.79 18.23
CA ALA A 364 -14.30 -3.22 17.85
C ALA A 364 -15.08 -3.52 16.56
N ASP A 365 -16.24 -2.85 16.35
CA ASP A 365 -17.05 -3.06 15.15
C ASP A 365 -16.36 -2.50 13.92
N VAL A 366 -15.67 -1.37 14.05
CA VAL A 366 -14.85 -0.78 12.98
C VAL A 366 -13.68 -1.69 12.64
N ARG A 367 -12.94 -2.22 13.63
CA ARG A 367 -11.87 -3.20 13.38
C ARG A 367 -12.39 -4.42 12.61
N THR A 368 -13.56 -4.92 12.98
CA THR A 368 -14.19 -6.04 12.27
C THR A 368 -14.54 -5.67 10.83
N ALA A 369 -15.07 -4.46 10.61
CA ALA A 369 -15.43 -3.99 9.28
C ALA A 369 -14.22 -3.74 8.37
N LEU A 370 -13.09 -3.32 8.95
CA LEU A 370 -11.82 -3.09 8.25
C LEU A 370 -10.96 -4.36 8.09
N SER A 371 -11.43 -5.51 8.60
CA SER A 371 -10.80 -6.79 8.31
C SER A 371 -11.30 -7.32 6.96
N PRO A 372 -10.50 -8.11 6.22
CA PRO A 372 -10.92 -8.69 4.95
C PRO A 372 -12.23 -9.46 5.08
N GLN A 373 -13.19 -9.13 4.24
CA GLN A 373 -14.51 -9.75 4.19
C GLN A 373 -14.81 -10.25 2.77
N PRO A 374 -15.63 -11.31 2.61
CA PRO A 374 -16.23 -11.63 1.32
C PRO A 374 -16.97 -10.42 0.73
N ALA A 375 -16.93 -10.26 -0.59
CA ALA A 375 -17.50 -9.09 -1.26
C ALA A 375 -18.99 -8.84 -0.94
N ASP A 376 -19.77 -9.91 -0.75
CA ASP A 376 -21.19 -9.87 -0.36
C ASP A 376 -21.43 -9.43 1.10
N ARG A 377 -20.37 -9.37 1.92
CA ARG A 377 -20.40 -8.94 3.33
C ARG A 377 -19.52 -7.73 3.61
N ARG A 378 -19.07 -7.06 2.56
CA ARG A 378 -18.24 -5.87 2.68
C ARG A 378 -18.94 -4.81 3.54
N ARG A 379 -18.19 -4.19 4.46
CA ARG A 379 -18.66 -3.19 5.41
C ARG A 379 -17.83 -1.91 5.42
N SER A 380 -16.81 -1.82 4.58
CA SER A 380 -15.98 -0.61 4.46
C SER A 380 -15.66 -0.32 3.01
N TRP A 381 -15.49 0.95 2.71
CA TRP A 381 -15.13 1.46 1.39
C TRP A 381 -14.14 2.61 1.55
N GLY A 382 -13.15 2.66 0.66
CA GLY A 382 -12.24 3.77 0.51
C GLY A 382 -12.61 4.59 -0.71
N PHE A 383 -12.52 5.91 -0.57
CA PHE A 383 -12.73 6.85 -1.67
C PHE A 383 -11.51 7.76 -1.80
N LEU A 384 -11.06 7.97 -3.02
CA LEU A 384 -9.98 8.88 -3.36
C LEU A 384 -10.30 9.54 -4.69
N PHE A 385 -10.30 10.85 -4.71
CA PHE A 385 -10.70 11.66 -5.85
C PHE A 385 -9.70 12.77 -6.13
N ASP A 386 -9.55 13.08 -7.40
CA ASP A 386 -8.83 14.23 -7.91
C ASP A 386 -9.70 15.02 -8.91
N GLN A 387 -9.06 15.81 -9.75
CA GLN A 387 -9.76 16.63 -10.75
C GLN A 387 -10.25 15.80 -11.96
N GLU A 388 -9.68 14.63 -12.21
CA GLU A 388 -10.04 13.75 -13.33
C GLU A 388 -11.04 12.69 -12.90
N ASP A 389 -10.78 12.01 -11.79
CA ASP A 389 -11.67 11.01 -11.17
C ASP A 389 -12.41 11.65 -9.99
N LYS A 390 -13.61 12.16 -10.27
CA LYS A 390 -14.33 13.06 -9.34
C LYS A 390 -15.41 12.38 -8.51
N GLU A 391 -15.90 11.22 -8.94
CA GLU A 391 -17.08 10.57 -8.35
C GLU A 391 -17.02 9.06 -8.51
N ARG A 392 -17.50 8.34 -7.50
CA ARG A 392 -17.65 6.89 -7.53
C ARG A 392 -18.89 6.45 -6.76
N SER A 393 -19.68 5.55 -7.35
CA SER A 393 -20.79 4.88 -6.67
C SER A 393 -20.43 3.45 -6.31
N VAL A 394 -20.85 3.04 -5.11
CA VAL A 394 -20.70 1.67 -4.60
C VAL A 394 -22.02 1.17 -4.03
N ALA A 395 -22.24 -0.13 -4.08
CA ALA A 395 -23.42 -0.75 -3.51
C ALA A 395 -23.15 -1.30 -2.11
N ASP A 396 -23.98 -0.96 -1.15
CA ASP A 396 -24.13 -1.67 0.10
C ASP A 396 -25.27 -2.69 -0.06
N ALA A 397 -24.91 -3.85 -0.60
CA ALA A 397 -25.87 -4.87 -1.04
C ALA A 397 -26.82 -5.39 0.06
N PRO A 398 -26.35 -5.66 1.30
CA PRO A 398 -27.22 -6.13 2.38
C PRO A 398 -28.37 -5.17 2.71
N ASP A 399 -28.16 -3.88 2.59
CA ASP A 399 -29.14 -2.85 2.96
C ASP A 399 -29.83 -2.21 1.74
N SER A 400 -29.49 -2.65 0.53
CA SER A 400 -30.00 -2.09 -0.74
C SER A 400 -29.78 -0.57 -0.81
N VAL A 401 -28.59 -0.10 -0.42
CA VAL A 401 -28.17 1.29 -0.47
C VAL A 401 -27.13 1.45 -1.57
N VAL A 402 -27.26 2.47 -2.39
CA VAL A 402 -26.22 2.98 -3.27
C VAL A 402 -25.59 4.20 -2.60
N ILE A 403 -24.29 4.12 -2.40
CA ILE A 403 -23.48 5.17 -1.80
C ILE A 403 -22.72 5.85 -2.93
N THR A 404 -22.99 7.13 -3.18
CA THR A 404 -22.26 7.92 -4.16
C THR A 404 -21.37 8.91 -3.43
N ALA A 405 -20.06 8.74 -3.58
CA ALA A 405 -19.07 9.66 -3.04
C ALA A 405 -18.44 10.48 -4.17
N ARG A 406 -18.10 11.74 -3.89
CA ARG A 406 -17.49 12.65 -4.86
C ARG A 406 -16.58 13.65 -4.18
N HIS A 407 -15.68 14.26 -4.96
CA HIS A 407 -14.80 15.31 -4.47
C HIS A 407 -15.60 16.53 -4.01
N TYR A 408 -15.18 17.19 -2.92
CA TYR A 408 -15.91 18.32 -2.35
C TYR A 408 -16.10 19.47 -3.34
N TYR A 409 -15.11 19.74 -4.19
CA TYR A 409 -15.18 20.83 -5.19
C TYR A 409 -16.07 20.52 -6.41
N THR A 410 -16.76 19.39 -6.44
CA THR A 410 -17.86 19.18 -7.39
C THR A 410 -19.15 19.91 -6.97
N LEU A 411 -19.19 20.50 -5.77
CA LEU A 411 -20.35 21.26 -5.31
C LEU A 411 -20.48 22.54 -6.13
N PRO A 412 -21.60 22.77 -6.81
CA PRO A 412 -21.72 23.84 -7.82
C PRO A 412 -21.64 25.26 -7.24
N TRP A 413 -21.83 25.43 -5.94
CA TRP A 413 -21.67 26.73 -5.26
C TRP A 413 -20.25 26.97 -4.73
N ASP A 414 -19.33 26.01 -4.79
CA ASP A 414 -17.92 26.24 -4.44
C ASP A 414 -17.24 26.92 -5.64
N PRO A 415 -16.59 28.07 -5.47
CA PRO A 415 -15.94 28.78 -6.58
C PRO A 415 -14.92 27.92 -7.33
N ARG A 416 -14.26 27.01 -6.61
CA ARG A 416 -13.22 26.12 -7.17
C ARG A 416 -13.77 25.04 -8.09
N ALA A 417 -15.09 24.84 -8.11
CA ALA A 417 -15.73 23.98 -9.10
C ALA A 417 -15.51 24.46 -10.55
N SER A 418 -15.29 25.78 -10.76
CA SER A 418 -15.25 26.39 -12.08
C SER A 418 -14.17 27.45 -12.30
N ASP A 419 -13.36 27.80 -11.30
CA ASP A 419 -12.35 28.87 -11.40
C ASP A 419 -11.04 28.46 -12.08
N GLY A 420 -10.89 27.18 -12.44
CA GLY A 420 -9.70 26.62 -13.08
C GLY A 420 -8.52 26.33 -12.13
N SER A 421 -8.74 26.42 -10.81
CA SER A 421 -7.73 26.06 -9.83
C SER A 421 -7.45 24.56 -9.82
N THR A 422 -6.22 24.17 -9.46
CA THR A 422 -5.86 22.75 -9.22
C THR A 422 -6.46 22.30 -7.89
N TRP A 423 -7.07 21.12 -7.89
CA TRP A 423 -7.64 20.54 -6.68
C TRP A 423 -6.61 19.64 -5.98
N PRO A 424 -6.45 19.73 -4.66
CA PRO A 424 -5.80 18.66 -3.90
C PRO A 424 -6.67 17.41 -3.96
N GLU A 425 -6.08 16.23 -3.74
CA GLU A 425 -6.87 15.01 -3.62
C GLU A 425 -7.83 15.11 -2.42
N GLY A 426 -9.07 14.66 -2.61
CA GLY A 426 -10.07 14.45 -1.55
C GLY A 426 -10.31 12.97 -1.33
N GLY A 427 -10.54 12.54 -0.09
CA GLY A 427 -10.78 11.13 0.15
C GLY A 427 -11.26 10.81 1.55
N ALA A 428 -11.76 9.58 1.69
CA ALA A 428 -12.32 9.11 2.94
C ALA A 428 -12.35 7.60 3.06
N LEU A 429 -12.52 7.18 4.28
CA LEU A 429 -12.89 5.83 4.69
C LEU A 429 -14.32 5.87 5.23
N LEU A 430 -15.19 5.04 4.67
CA LEU A 430 -16.56 4.83 5.11
C LEU A 430 -16.71 3.44 5.70
N VAL A 431 -17.34 3.34 6.88
CA VAL A 431 -17.61 2.05 7.56
C VAL A 431 -19.08 1.96 7.88
N ARG A 432 -19.72 0.82 7.56
CA ARG A 432 -21.05 0.48 8.03
C ARG A 432 -20.98 -0.24 9.38
N LEU A 433 -21.58 0.36 10.39
CA LEU A 433 -21.71 -0.24 11.74
C LEU A 433 -22.91 -1.19 11.80
N ALA A 434 -24.06 -0.72 11.35
CA ALA A 434 -25.33 -1.45 11.31
C ALA A 434 -26.15 -1.01 10.08
N ARG A 435 -27.33 -1.56 9.92
CA ARG A 435 -28.25 -1.13 8.88
C ARG A 435 -28.51 0.37 8.99
N TYR A 436 -28.26 1.12 7.92
CA TYR A 436 -28.46 2.57 7.84
C TYR A 436 -27.64 3.37 8.87
N ASP A 437 -26.51 2.82 9.30
CA ASP A 437 -25.65 3.40 10.32
C ASP A 437 -24.17 3.34 9.89
N TYR A 438 -23.55 4.51 9.67
CA TYR A 438 -22.24 4.63 9.03
C TYR A 438 -21.32 5.60 9.79
N LEU A 439 -20.02 5.33 9.78
CA LEU A 439 -18.97 6.29 10.11
C LEU A 439 -18.23 6.69 8.84
N LEU A 440 -18.08 7.98 8.59
CA LEU A 440 -17.29 8.56 7.52
C LEU A 440 -16.13 9.33 8.12
N ALA A 441 -14.90 8.96 7.79
CA ALA A 441 -13.69 9.67 8.21
C ALA A 441 -12.89 10.13 6.99
N GLY A 442 -12.58 11.42 6.89
CA GLY A 442 -11.91 11.92 5.69
C GLY A 442 -11.71 13.42 5.64
N SER A 443 -11.39 13.88 4.41
CA SER A 443 -11.23 15.29 4.04
C SER A 443 -11.59 15.47 2.55
N GLY A 444 -12.22 16.57 2.19
CA GLY A 444 -12.49 16.90 0.80
C GLY A 444 -13.55 16.05 0.10
N ILE A 445 -14.59 15.58 0.81
CA ILE A 445 -15.54 14.59 0.30
C ILE A 445 -17.00 14.98 0.54
N VAL A 446 -17.87 14.56 -0.38
CA VAL A 446 -19.33 14.58 -0.27
C VAL A 446 -19.85 13.17 -0.48
N VAL A 447 -20.83 12.73 0.32
CA VAL A 447 -21.42 11.39 0.24
C VAL A 447 -22.94 11.46 0.26
N ASP A 448 -23.56 10.83 -0.73
CA ASP A 448 -25.00 10.67 -0.89
C ASP A 448 -25.41 9.20 -0.69
N PHE A 449 -26.63 9.00 -0.20
CA PHE A 449 -27.20 7.68 0.05
C PHE A 449 -28.59 7.59 -0.61
N LYS A 450 -28.77 6.64 -1.52
CA LYS A 450 -30.04 6.41 -2.23
C LYS A 450 -30.38 4.94 -2.33
N THR A 451 -31.67 4.62 -2.47
CA THR A 451 -32.04 3.28 -2.91
C THR A 451 -31.84 3.13 -4.43
N PRO A 452 -31.66 1.91 -4.96
CA PRO A 452 -31.62 1.68 -6.42
C PRO A 452 -32.87 2.18 -7.13
N GLY A 453 -34.05 2.04 -6.50
CA GLY A 453 -35.31 2.56 -7.03
C GLY A 453 -35.35 4.08 -7.10
N GLU A 454 -34.84 4.76 -6.10
CA GLU A 454 -34.72 6.21 -6.07
C GLU A 454 -33.81 6.74 -7.17
N LEU A 455 -32.65 6.15 -7.39
CA LEU A 455 -31.73 6.50 -8.48
C LEU A 455 -32.39 6.36 -9.84
N SER A 456 -33.07 5.25 -10.10
CA SER A 456 -33.77 5.02 -11.36
C SER A 456 -34.84 6.05 -11.67
N VAL A 457 -35.56 6.55 -10.64
CA VAL A 457 -36.55 7.62 -10.80
C VAL A 457 -35.89 8.97 -11.04
N ASP A 458 -34.80 9.28 -10.33
CA ASP A 458 -34.09 10.53 -10.46
C ASP A 458 -33.40 10.65 -11.83
N GLU A 459 -32.80 9.58 -12.33
CA GLU A 459 -32.23 9.50 -13.68
C GLU A 459 -33.31 9.74 -14.75
N ALA A 460 -34.48 9.11 -14.60
CA ALA A 460 -35.58 9.29 -15.54
C ALA A 460 -36.14 10.72 -15.54
N ARG A 461 -36.02 11.46 -14.44
CA ARG A 461 -36.50 12.85 -14.32
C ARG A 461 -35.48 13.87 -14.77
N GLN A 462 -34.23 13.50 -15.01
CA GLN A 462 -33.16 14.43 -15.33
C GLN A 462 -33.12 15.59 -14.32
N LEU A 463 -33.02 15.25 -13.03
CA LEU A 463 -32.88 16.27 -11.98
C LEU A 463 -31.54 16.99 -12.14
N GLY A 464 -31.54 18.30 -11.89
CA GLY A 464 -30.32 19.09 -11.83
C GLY A 464 -29.42 18.67 -10.66
N GLU A 465 -28.17 19.13 -10.67
CA GLU A 465 -27.16 18.82 -9.65
C GLU A 465 -27.60 19.19 -8.23
N ASP A 466 -28.52 20.12 -8.08
CA ASP A 466 -29.15 20.49 -6.80
C ASP A 466 -30.17 19.46 -6.30
N GLY A 467 -30.53 18.46 -7.13
CA GLY A 467 -31.55 17.45 -6.83
C GLY A 467 -32.98 17.96 -6.69
N PHE A 468 -33.25 19.23 -7.02
CA PHE A 468 -34.59 19.86 -6.89
C PHE A 468 -35.11 20.37 -8.20
N THR A 469 -34.25 21.02 -8.99
CA THR A 469 -34.66 21.60 -10.26
C THR A 469 -34.62 20.56 -11.35
N LEU A 470 -35.58 20.57 -12.26
CA LEU A 470 -35.48 19.81 -13.49
C LEU A 470 -34.31 20.38 -14.31
N ALA A 471 -33.44 19.51 -14.81
CA ALA A 471 -32.37 19.91 -15.70
C ALA A 471 -32.97 20.68 -16.89
N ALA A 472 -32.46 21.87 -17.19
CA ALA A 472 -32.86 22.60 -18.38
C ALA A 472 -32.50 21.77 -19.61
N THR A 473 -33.48 21.41 -20.43
CA THR A 473 -33.19 20.80 -21.73
C THR A 473 -32.39 21.79 -22.56
N ALA A 474 -31.43 21.32 -23.35
CA ALA A 474 -30.56 22.13 -24.22
C ALA A 474 -31.31 23.08 -25.19
N ALA A 475 -32.63 23.05 -25.20
CA ALA A 475 -33.52 23.86 -26.02
C ALA A 475 -34.27 24.99 -25.25
N GLY A 476 -33.96 25.22 -23.97
CA GLY A 476 -34.57 26.32 -23.20
C GLY A 476 -36.08 26.22 -23.00
N ARG A 477 -36.70 25.09 -23.26
CA ARG A 477 -38.12 24.87 -23.03
C ARG A 477 -38.34 24.24 -21.68
N GLN A 478 -38.92 25.00 -20.75
CA GLN A 478 -39.59 24.37 -19.61
C GLN A 478 -40.64 23.41 -20.17
N GLN A 479 -40.52 22.11 -19.85
CA GLN A 479 -41.64 21.23 -20.12
C GLN A 479 -42.88 21.77 -19.40
N PRO A 480 -44.01 21.87 -20.07
CA PRO A 480 -45.25 22.25 -19.41
C PRO A 480 -45.48 21.27 -18.27
N ALA A 481 -46.02 21.77 -17.16
CA ALA A 481 -46.41 20.95 -16.02
C ALA A 481 -47.35 19.85 -16.53
N ALA A 482 -46.77 18.75 -16.94
CA ALA A 482 -47.50 17.57 -17.40
C ALA A 482 -48.31 17.08 -16.22
N GLY A 483 -49.57 16.89 -16.46
CA GLY A 483 -50.49 16.38 -15.48
C GLY A 483 -49.90 15.14 -14.81
N ARG A 484 -50.20 15.00 -13.52
CA ARG A 484 -49.81 13.94 -12.58
C ARG A 484 -49.39 12.63 -13.26
N THR A 485 -48.17 12.53 -13.70
CA THR A 485 -47.53 11.23 -13.85
C THR A 485 -47.28 10.71 -12.44
N THR A 486 -48.06 9.74 -12.01
CA THR A 486 -47.81 8.99 -10.78
C THR A 486 -46.47 8.34 -10.95
N SER A 487 -45.40 8.98 -10.42
CA SER A 487 -44.12 8.26 -10.27
C SER A 487 -44.37 7.03 -9.43
N PRO A 488 -43.83 5.87 -9.79
CA PRO A 488 -43.92 4.69 -8.94
C PRO A 488 -43.52 5.08 -7.52
N ALA A 489 -44.28 4.63 -6.52
CA ALA A 489 -43.91 4.78 -5.14
C ALA A 489 -42.61 3.98 -4.93
N VAL A 490 -41.49 4.68 -4.74
CA VAL A 490 -40.20 4.06 -4.44
C VAL A 490 -39.81 4.45 -3.02
N THR A 491 -39.28 3.50 -2.29
CA THR A 491 -38.67 3.77 -0.97
C THR A 491 -37.49 4.73 -1.16
N ARG A 492 -37.48 5.79 -0.41
CA ARG A 492 -36.40 6.79 -0.39
C ARG A 492 -35.63 6.74 0.90
N LEU A 493 -34.38 7.22 0.87
CA LEU A 493 -33.55 7.41 2.05
C LEU A 493 -33.43 8.90 2.39
N GLY A 494 -33.44 9.18 3.68
CA GLY A 494 -33.16 10.50 4.22
C GLY A 494 -32.10 10.43 5.33
N LEU A 495 -31.42 11.54 5.58
CA LEU A 495 -30.49 11.67 6.70
C LEU A 495 -31.29 11.86 8.01
N LEU A 496 -31.27 10.84 8.88
CA LEU A 496 -31.83 10.97 10.23
C LEU A 496 -30.96 11.88 11.08
N SER A 497 -29.64 11.71 11.00
CA SER A 497 -28.66 12.60 11.63
C SER A 497 -27.30 12.47 10.96
N VAL A 498 -26.56 13.57 10.97
CA VAL A 498 -25.14 13.64 10.68
C VAL A 498 -24.46 14.32 11.87
N ASP A 499 -23.73 13.56 12.64
CA ASP A 499 -23.10 14.01 13.88
C ASP A 499 -21.58 13.95 13.75
N GLU A 500 -20.89 15.03 14.03
CA GLU A 500 -19.45 15.00 14.23
C GLU A 500 -19.16 14.28 15.55
N VAL A 501 -18.26 13.30 15.50
CA VAL A 501 -17.95 12.43 16.62
C VAL A 501 -16.44 12.25 16.79
N SER A 502 -16.04 11.82 17.98
CA SER A 502 -14.75 11.22 18.26
C SER A 502 -14.92 9.80 18.75
N VAL A 503 -13.88 8.96 18.61
CA VAL A 503 -13.87 7.62 19.21
C VAL A 503 -12.78 7.60 20.28
N GLY A 504 -13.18 7.30 21.50
CA GLY A 504 -12.28 7.25 22.64
C GLY A 504 -11.36 6.02 22.62
N PRO A 505 -10.31 5.98 23.47
CA PRO A 505 -9.44 4.81 23.59
C PRO A 505 -10.18 3.54 24.07
N ASP A 506 -11.33 3.72 24.72
CA ASP A 506 -12.28 2.68 25.14
C ASP A 506 -13.12 2.13 23.97
N GLY A 507 -13.03 2.75 22.80
CA GLY A 507 -13.80 2.41 21.60
C GLY A 507 -15.18 3.07 21.54
N ASP A 508 -15.57 3.86 22.53
CA ASP A 508 -16.87 4.51 22.57
C ASP A 508 -16.94 5.70 21.62
N ILE A 509 -18.05 5.76 20.86
CA ILE A 509 -18.35 6.88 19.95
C ILE A 509 -18.95 8.01 20.79
N ARG A 510 -18.28 9.16 20.79
CA ARG A 510 -18.64 10.34 21.58
C ARG A 510 -19.11 11.47 20.66
N TYR A 511 -20.33 11.94 20.90
CA TYR A 511 -20.92 13.07 20.21
C TYR A 511 -20.14 14.36 20.49
N LEU A 512 -19.87 15.14 19.43
CA LEU A 512 -19.28 16.47 19.51
C LEU A 512 -20.30 17.55 19.13
N ARG A 513 -20.85 17.46 17.91
CA ARG A 513 -21.90 18.38 17.45
C ARG A 513 -22.72 17.78 16.31
N ARG A 514 -23.92 18.29 16.09
CA ARG A 514 -24.78 17.94 14.96
C ARG A 514 -24.49 18.84 13.75
N HIS A 515 -24.33 18.19 12.60
CA HIS A 515 -24.37 18.84 11.29
C HIS A 515 -25.80 18.77 10.76
N ASN A 516 -26.40 19.93 10.46
CA ASN A 516 -27.78 20.06 9.96
C ASN A 516 -27.89 21.27 9.04
N GLY A 517 -29.01 21.41 8.34
CA GLY A 517 -29.26 22.56 7.47
C GLY A 517 -28.19 22.71 6.39
N ASP A 518 -27.46 23.82 6.42
CA ASP A 518 -26.45 24.14 5.41
C ASP A 518 -25.29 23.13 5.34
N GLN A 519 -24.89 22.53 6.46
CA GLN A 519 -23.80 21.52 6.50
C GLN A 519 -24.16 20.23 5.78
N THR A 520 -25.45 19.91 5.64
CA THR A 520 -25.96 18.74 4.92
C THR A 520 -26.73 19.11 3.67
N HIS A 521 -26.66 20.36 3.23
CA HIS A 521 -27.46 20.89 2.13
C HIS A 521 -28.96 20.52 2.29
N GLN A 522 -29.51 20.87 3.42
CA GLN A 522 -30.92 20.62 3.79
C GLN A 522 -31.25 19.12 3.86
N GLY A 523 -30.32 18.30 4.39
CA GLY A 523 -30.55 16.86 4.61
C GLY A 523 -30.32 15.97 3.38
N ARG A 524 -29.55 16.42 2.37
CA ARG A 524 -29.33 15.65 1.14
C ARG A 524 -28.07 14.84 1.16
N HIS A 525 -26.97 15.37 1.69
CA HIS A 525 -25.69 14.68 1.71
C HIS A 525 -24.89 14.96 2.98
N ALA A 526 -24.00 14.03 3.34
CA ALA A 526 -22.95 14.28 4.31
C ALA A 526 -21.70 14.81 3.60
N ARG A 527 -20.96 15.76 4.22
CA ARG A 527 -19.76 16.33 3.61
C ARG A 527 -18.71 16.74 4.62
N ILE A 528 -17.47 16.66 4.20
CA ILE A 528 -16.30 17.17 4.91
C ILE A 528 -15.53 18.06 3.94
N ALA A 529 -15.29 19.32 4.31
CA ALA A 529 -14.58 20.25 3.43
C ALA A 529 -13.10 19.86 3.27
N VAL A 530 -12.49 20.34 2.19
CA VAL A 530 -11.05 20.18 1.97
C VAL A 530 -10.27 20.85 3.09
N GLY A 531 -9.31 20.15 3.68
CA GLY A 531 -8.51 20.61 4.81
C GLY A 531 -9.14 20.39 6.18
N GLU A 532 -10.41 20.02 6.25
CA GLU A 532 -11.03 19.55 7.50
C GLU A 532 -10.83 18.03 7.65
N TRP A 533 -10.47 17.59 8.86
CA TRP A 533 -10.25 16.19 9.19
C TRP A 533 -11.11 15.77 10.36
N LYS A 534 -12.16 15.00 10.10
CA LYS A 534 -13.16 14.64 11.11
C LYS A 534 -13.80 13.27 10.85
N ILE A 535 -14.51 12.76 11.85
CA ILE A 535 -15.36 11.58 11.76
C ILE A 535 -16.82 12.07 11.84
N LEU A 536 -17.62 11.67 10.87
CA LEU A 536 -19.06 11.88 10.87
C LEU A 536 -19.77 10.56 11.14
N HIS A 537 -20.69 10.54 12.10
CA HIS A 537 -21.64 9.46 12.33
C HIS A 537 -22.92 9.78 11.56
N ILE A 538 -23.23 8.99 10.56
CA ILE A 538 -24.33 9.19 9.63
C ILE A 538 -25.38 8.12 9.86
N ARG A 539 -26.59 8.52 10.22
CA ARG A 539 -27.73 7.64 10.36
C ARG A 539 -28.80 7.99 9.35
N LEU A 540 -29.35 6.97 8.70
CA LEU A 540 -30.38 7.11 7.69
C LEU A 540 -31.73 6.64 8.20
N TYR A 541 -32.79 7.04 7.51
CA TYR A 541 -34.13 6.49 7.63
C TYR A 541 -34.75 6.31 6.24
N SER A 542 -35.71 5.41 6.11
CA SER A 542 -36.45 5.22 4.87
C SER A 542 -37.87 5.77 4.99
N TYR A 543 -38.38 6.33 3.91
CA TYR A 543 -39.74 6.88 3.82
C TYR A 543 -40.36 6.63 2.44
#